data_a73f47d71850659fb1813d1bc9e59a00
#
_entry.id   a73f47d71850659fb1813d1bc9e59a00
#
_cell.length_a   1.000
_cell.length_b   1.000
_cell.length_c   1.000
_cell.angle_alpha   90.00
_cell.angle_beta   90.00
_cell.angle_gamma   90.00
#
_symmetry.space_group_name_H-M   'P 1'
#
loop_
_entity.id
_entity.type
_entity.pdbx_description
1 polymer ?
#
loop_
_entity_poly.entity_id
_entity_poly.type
_entity_poly.pdbx_seq_one_letter_code
_entity_poly.pdbx_strand_id
1 'polypeptide(L)'
;GCGGIFAPSLFLGCITGFIFAHFCNEFHLGPYIPEKNFALLGMAGLMSGVMHAPLTGIFLIAELTGGYDLFLPLMMVSVSSYLTIMVFEPHSIYSMRLAKKGELLTHHKDKAVLTLMNIESVVETDFEKVRPDMDLGEMVKVISQAKRNLFPVVDVNGELLGIVALDDIRNIMFRQELYHRFKVEKFMVSPAARIYVNDSMEEVMRKFDDTKAWNLPVIDELGKYKGFVSKSKIFNSYRQVLVDFSAD
;
A
#
# COMPACT_ATOMS: atom_id res chain seq x y z
N GLY A 1 15.62 -22.28 14.40
CA GLY A 1 16.80 -22.11 13.60
C GLY A 1 16.44 -21.69 12.18
N CYS A 2 16.87 -20.48 11.77
CA CYS A 2 16.70 -20.03 10.39
C CYS A 2 17.83 -20.58 9.55
N GLY A 3 17.67 -21.79 9.01
CA GLY A 3 18.56 -22.31 7.96
C GLY A 3 18.31 -21.52 6.66
N GLY A 4 19.37 -21.07 5.98
CA GLY A 4 19.26 -20.47 4.66
C GLY A 4 18.71 -21.48 3.65
N ILE A 5 17.84 -21.04 2.75
CA ILE A 5 17.23 -21.89 1.69
C ILE A 5 18.14 -22.03 0.45
N PHE A 6 19.20 -21.25 0.37
CA PHE A 6 20.11 -21.21 -0.77
C PHE A 6 20.80 -22.57 -1.02
N ALA A 7 21.55 -23.09 -0.04
CA ALA A 7 22.26 -24.35 -0.17
C ALA A 7 21.33 -25.57 -0.38
N PRO A 8 20.21 -25.70 0.34
CA PRO A 8 19.23 -26.74 0.05
C PRO A 8 18.64 -26.68 -1.35
N SER A 9 18.41 -25.49 -1.92
CA SER A 9 17.91 -25.34 -3.29
C SER A 9 18.94 -25.83 -4.32
N LEU A 10 20.22 -25.47 -4.16
CA LEU A 10 21.29 -25.96 -5.03
C LEU A 10 21.41 -27.48 -4.98
N PHE A 11 21.36 -28.03 -3.76
CA PHE A 11 21.47 -29.48 -3.57
C PHE A 11 20.30 -30.24 -4.22
N LEU A 12 19.07 -29.77 -4.01
CA LEU A 12 17.91 -30.38 -4.66
C LEU A 12 17.98 -30.26 -6.18
N GLY A 13 18.43 -29.11 -6.71
CA GLY A 13 18.63 -28.91 -8.14
C GLY A 13 19.65 -29.87 -8.71
N CYS A 14 20.77 -30.05 -8.01
CA CYS A 14 21.82 -30.99 -8.37
C CYS A 14 21.26 -32.42 -8.50
N ILE A 15 20.57 -32.89 -7.47
CA ILE A 15 19.98 -34.24 -7.45
C ILE A 15 18.94 -34.40 -8.57
N THR A 16 18.05 -33.40 -8.74
CA THR A 16 17.02 -33.48 -9.78
C THR A 16 17.61 -33.57 -11.18
N GLY A 17 18.61 -32.72 -11.48
CA GLY A 17 19.30 -32.75 -12.77
C GLY A 17 20.05 -34.05 -13.00
N PHE A 18 20.73 -34.57 -11.97
CA PHE A 18 21.41 -35.85 -12.03
C PHE A 18 20.45 -37.04 -12.30
N ILE A 19 19.35 -37.12 -11.50
CA ILE A 19 18.36 -38.18 -11.65
C ILE A 19 17.73 -38.15 -13.04
N PHE A 20 17.41 -36.95 -13.56
CA PHE A 20 16.86 -36.81 -14.90
C PHE A 20 17.81 -37.38 -15.98
N ALA A 21 19.08 -36.98 -15.95
CA ALA A 21 20.06 -37.45 -16.92
C ALA A 21 20.29 -38.96 -16.80
N HIS A 22 20.42 -39.47 -15.56
CA HIS A 22 20.59 -40.88 -15.29
C HIS A 22 19.41 -41.72 -15.83
N PHE A 23 18.18 -41.28 -15.55
CA PHE A 23 16.96 -41.90 -16.05
C PHE A 23 16.92 -41.94 -17.59
N CYS A 24 17.25 -40.83 -18.26
CA CYS A 24 17.29 -40.79 -19.72
C CYS A 24 18.33 -41.73 -20.31
N ASN A 25 19.49 -41.83 -19.67
CA ASN A 25 20.56 -42.73 -20.11
C ASN A 25 20.21 -44.21 -19.91
N GLU A 26 19.65 -44.58 -18.76
CA GLU A 26 19.27 -45.93 -18.39
C GLU A 26 18.17 -46.48 -19.32
N PHE A 27 17.17 -45.65 -19.62
CA PHE A 27 16.06 -46.04 -20.50
C PHE A 27 16.32 -45.75 -21.99
N HIS A 28 17.54 -45.36 -22.36
CA HIS A 28 17.95 -45.07 -23.73
C HIS A 28 16.99 -44.14 -24.47
N LEU A 29 16.48 -43.10 -23.77
CA LEU A 29 15.48 -42.17 -24.31
C LEU A 29 16.05 -41.16 -25.31
N GLY A 30 17.30 -41.26 -25.69
CA GLY A 30 18.00 -40.38 -26.64
C GLY A 30 19.50 -40.58 -26.66
N PRO A 31 20.26 -39.60 -27.16
CA PRO A 31 21.73 -39.65 -27.09
C PRO A 31 22.20 -39.58 -25.64
N TYR A 32 23.42 -40.07 -25.39
CA TYR A 32 24.01 -40.02 -24.06
C TYR A 32 24.07 -38.60 -23.49
N ILE A 33 23.53 -38.42 -22.29
CA ILE A 33 23.47 -37.14 -21.58
C ILE A 33 24.49 -37.15 -20.43
N PRO A 34 25.48 -36.24 -20.41
CA PRO A 34 26.44 -36.15 -19.31
C PRO A 34 25.75 -35.75 -17.98
N GLU A 35 25.68 -36.71 -17.04
CA GLU A 35 24.98 -36.52 -15.74
C GLU A 35 25.53 -35.37 -14.93
N LYS A 36 26.86 -35.14 -14.96
CA LYS A 36 27.52 -34.03 -14.31
C LYS A 36 27.01 -32.68 -14.82
N ASN A 37 26.85 -32.52 -16.12
CA ASN A 37 26.39 -31.29 -16.75
C ASN A 37 24.93 -31.01 -16.38
N PHE A 38 24.08 -32.04 -16.41
CA PHE A 38 22.68 -31.88 -16.03
C PHE A 38 22.47 -31.62 -14.53
N ALA A 39 23.33 -32.16 -13.67
CA ALA A 39 23.36 -31.78 -12.26
C ALA A 39 23.61 -30.28 -12.07
N LEU A 40 24.58 -29.70 -12.80
CA LEU A 40 24.88 -28.29 -12.80
C LEU A 40 23.72 -27.44 -13.36
N LEU A 41 23.12 -27.89 -14.47
CA LEU A 41 21.95 -27.25 -15.05
C LEU A 41 20.75 -27.25 -14.08
N GLY A 42 20.53 -28.38 -13.40
CA GLY A 42 19.49 -28.50 -12.38
C GLY A 42 19.69 -27.55 -11.20
N MET A 43 20.94 -27.34 -10.76
CA MET A 43 21.26 -26.35 -9.72
C MET A 43 20.83 -24.91 -10.15
N ALA A 44 21.23 -24.51 -11.36
CA ALA A 44 20.87 -23.18 -11.89
C ALA A 44 19.37 -23.04 -12.12
N GLY A 45 18.72 -24.07 -12.67
CA GLY A 45 17.28 -24.08 -12.93
C GLY A 45 16.45 -23.95 -11.64
N LEU A 46 16.76 -24.76 -10.61
CA LEU A 46 16.01 -24.68 -9.35
C LEU A 46 16.24 -23.35 -8.63
N MET A 47 17.47 -22.84 -8.65
CA MET A 47 17.78 -21.53 -8.08
C MET A 47 16.98 -20.41 -8.78
N SER A 48 16.92 -20.45 -10.10
CA SER A 48 16.17 -19.48 -10.90
C SER A 48 14.67 -19.52 -10.60
N GLY A 49 14.09 -20.70 -10.46
CA GLY A 49 12.68 -20.89 -10.16
C GLY A 49 12.30 -20.53 -8.72
N VAL A 50 13.09 -20.93 -7.73
CA VAL A 50 12.76 -20.72 -6.30
C VAL A 50 13.06 -19.29 -5.84
N MET A 51 14.21 -18.74 -6.27
CA MET A 51 14.67 -17.41 -5.81
C MET A 51 14.34 -16.29 -6.79
N HIS A 52 13.82 -16.59 -7.97
CA HIS A 52 13.61 -15.65 -9.06
C HIS A 52 14.90 -14.88 -9.45
N ALA A 53 16.04 -15.59 -9.43
CA ALA A 53 17.36 -15.03 -9.66
C ALA A 53 18.11 -15.78 -10.79
N PRO A 54 17.65 -15.71 -12.05
CA PRO A 54 18.25 -16.47 -13.16
C PRO A 54 19.71 -16.09 -13.42
N LEU A 55 20.06 -14.81 -13.38
CA LEU A 55 21.45 -14.37 -13.58
C LEU A 55 22.37 -14.89 -12.48
N THR A 56 21.91 -14.88 -11.24
CA THR A 56 22.70 -15.42 -10.12
C THR A 56 22.94 -16.92 -10.30
N GLY A 57 21.93 -17.69 -10.73
CA GLY A 57 22.09 -19.11 -11.02
C GLY A 57 23.10 -19.39 -12.13
N ILE A 58 23.04 -18.64 -13.23
CA ILE A 58 23.94 -18.78 -14.37
C ILE A 58 25.40 -18.49 -13.95
N PHE A 59 25.65 -17.29 -13.42
CA PHE A 59 27.01 -16.85 -13.09
C PHE A 59 27.63 -17.65 -11.95
N LEU A 60 26.82 -17.98 -10.92
CA LEU A 60 27.31 -18.81 -9.82
C LEU A 60 27.83 -20.18 -10.31
N ILE A 61 27.08 -20.87 -11.16
CA ILE A 61 27.48 -22.18 -11.64
C ILE A 61 28.66 -22.07 -12.61
N ALA A 62 28.67 -21.07 -13.48
CA ALA A 62 29.80 -20.83 -14.37
C ALA A 62 31.10 -20.57 -13.58
N GLU A 63 31.02 -19.76 -12.50
CA GLU A 63 32.18 -19.45 -11.64
C GLU A 63 32.64 -20.67 -10.83
N LEU A 64 31.69 -21.42 -10.24
CA LEU A 64 32.02 -22.64 -9.48
C LEU A 64 32.67 -23.71 -10.32
N THR A 65 32.36 -23.80 -11.62
CA THR A 65 32.95 -24.76 -12.54
C THR A 65 34.26 -24.31 -13.19
N GLY A 66 34.61 -23.02 -12.99
CA GLY A 66 35.80 -22.42 -13.56
C GLY A 66 35.76 -22.32 -15.10
N GLY A 67 34.57 -22.36 -15.71
CA GLY A 67 34.42 -22.34 -17.18
C GLY A 67 33.04 -21.90 -17.64
N TYR A 68 32.98 -21.40 -18.86
CA TYR A 68 31.76 -20.93 -19.51
C TYR A 68 31.22 -21.89 -20.58
N ASP A 69 31.73 -23.14 -20.66
CA ASP A 69 31.31 -24.11 -21.65
C ASP A 69 29.84 -24.47 -21.60
N LEU A 70 29.25 -24.42 -20.39
CA LEU A 70 27.82 -24.63 -20.16
C LEU A 70 27.00 -23.37 -20.14
N PHE A 71 27.58 -22.20 -20.49
CA PHE A 71 26.90 -20.92 -20.33
C PHE A 71 25.58 -20.83 -21.09
N LEU A 72 25.56 -21.25 -22.35
CA LEU A 72 24.33 -21.26 -23.15
C LEU A 72 23.26 -22.21 -22.59
N PRO A 73 23.55 -23.48 -22.27
CA PRO A 73 22.60 -24.35 -21.57
C PRO A 73 22.12 -23.80 -20.23
N LEU A 74 23.00 -23.21 -19.43
CA LEU A 74 22.63 -22.56 -18.16
C LEU A 74 21.62 -21.38 -18.37
N MET A 75 21.85 -20.55 -19.39
CA MET A 75 20.91 -19.50 -19.76
C MET A 75 19.55 -20.06 -20.13
N MET A 76 19.51 -21.06 -21.01
CA MET A 76 18.26 -21.68 -21.48
C MET A 76 17.45 -22.25 -20.30
N VAL A 77 18.09 -23.06 -19.45
CA VAL A 77 17.42 -23.69 -18.30
C VAL A 77 16.96 -22.64 -17.26
N SER A 78 17.84 -21.70 -16.94
CA SER A 78 17.51 -20.67 -15.94
C SER A 78 16.37 -19.76 -16.38
N VAL A 79 16.37 -19.29 -17.62
CA VAL A 79 15.30 -18.45 -18.17
C VAL A 79 14.00 -19.24 -18.29
N SER A 80 14.05 -20.47 -18.83
CA SER A 80 12.85 -21.32 -18.94
C SER A 80 12.23 -21.61 -17.58
N SER A 81 13.05 -21.96 -16.58
CA SER A 81 12.60 -22.20 -15.20
C SER A 81 11.95 -20.95 -14.60
N TYR A 82 12.60 -19.79 -14.73
CA TYR A 82 12.08 -18.53 -14.25
C TYR A 82 10.74 -18.16 -14.91
N LEU A 83 10.65 -18.22 -16.24
CA LEU A 83 9.42 -17.90 -16.95
C LEU A 83 8.28 -18.87 -16.60
N THR A 84 8.60 -20.15 -16.43
CA THR A 84 7.59 -21.14 -16.03
C THR A 84 7.04 -20.84 -14.65
N ILE A 85 7.90 -20.61 -13.66
CA ILE A 85 7.43 -20.35 -12.30
C ILE A 85 6.63 -19.05 -12.18
N MET A 86 6.96 -18.02 -12.95
CA MET A 86 6.25 -16.75 -12.96
C MET A 86 4.76 -16.88 -13.33
N VAL A 87 4.40 -17.93 -14.07
CA VAL A 87 2.98 -18.22 -14.41
C VAL A 87 2.21 -18.73 -13.19
N PHE A 88 2.86 -19.48 -12.29
CA PHE A 88 2.23 -20.11 -11.13
C PHE A 88 2.41 -19.30 -9.84
N GLU A 89 3.59 -18.73 -9.64
CA GLU A 89 3.92 -17.97 -8.44
C GLU A 89 4.77 -16.75 -8.83
N PRO A 90 4.16 -15.55 -8.84
CA PRO A 90 4.83 -14.31 -9.25
C PRO A 90 5.84 -13.79 -8.20
N HIS A 91 5.87 -14.40 -7.02
CA HIS A 91 6.71 -13.95 -5.91
C HIS A 91 7.78 -14.96 -5.56
N SER A 92 9.03 -14.49 -5.36
CA SER A 92 10.09 -15.34 -4.85
C SER A 92 9.76 -15.86 -3.44
N ILE A 93 10.39 -16.94 -3.03
CA ILE A 93 10.20 -17.52 -1.69
C ILE A 93 10.47 -16.49 -0.56
N TYR A 94 11.33 -15.51 -0.81
CA TYR A 94 11.64 -14.44 0.15
C TYR A 94 10.55 -13.40 0.22
N SER A 95 9.97 -12.99 -0.91
CA SER A 95 8.95 -11.95 -0.98
C SER A 95 7.52 -12.48 -0.75
N MET A 96 7.31 -13.80 -0.88
CA MET A 96 5.99 -14.43 -0.71
C MET A 96 5.34 -14.14 0.65
N ARG A 97 6.13 -14.11 1.73
CA ARG A 97 5.61 -13.81 3.07
C ARG A 97 5.13 -12.36 3.19
N LEU A 98 5.87 -11.43 2.60
CA LEU A 98 5.50 -10.01 2.55
C LEU A 98 4.30 -9.80 1.64
N ALA A 99 4.26 -10.48 0.49
CA ALA A 99 3.12 -10.44 -0.43
C ALA A 99 1.82 -10.91 0.25
N LYS A 100 1.87 -12.02 1.02
CA LYS A 100 0.71 -12.54 1.76
C LYS A 100 0.22 -11.62 2.87
N LYS A 101 1.09 -10.78 3.43
CA LYS A 101 0.72 -9.76 4.42
C LYS A 101 0.25 -8.45 3.80
N GLY A 102 0.34 -8.29 2.46
CA GLY A 102 0.08 -7.03 1.78
C GLY A 102 1.18 -5.98 1.98
N GLU A 103 2.31 -6.34 2.57
CA GLU A 103 3.45 -5.46 2.88
C GLU A 103 4.50 -5.44 1.76
N LEU A 104 4.23 -6.11 0.62
CA LEU A 104 5.18 -6.17 -0.48
C LEU A 104 5.22 -4.84 -1.23
N LEU A 105 6.29 -4.10 -1.04
CA LEU A 105 6.58 -2.83 -1.72
C LEU A 105 7.13 -3.13 -3.12
N THR A 106 6.25 -3.28 -4.10
CA THR A 106 6.64 -3.41 -5.51
C THR A 106 6.81 -2.02 -6.16
N HIS A 107 7.24 -1.96 -7.42
CA HIS A 107 7.62 -0.75 -8.17
C HIS A 107 6.62 0.43 -8.17
N HIS A 108 5.44 0.29 -7.60
CA HIS A 108 4.52 1.40 -7.33
C HIS A 108 4.83 1.99 -5.95
N LYS A 109 5.88 2.80 -5.87
CA LYS A 109 6.28 3.52 -4.64
C LYS A 109 5.10 4.24 -3.98
N ASP A 110 4.19 4.76 -4.78
CA ASP A 110 3.00 5.49 -4.30
C ASP A 110 2.04 4.61 -3.51
N LYS A 111 1.73 3.39 -3.99
CA LYS A 111 0.88 2.45 -3.25
C LYS A 111 1.54 1.98 -1.96
N ALA A 112 2.84 1.75 -2.00
CA ALA A 112 3.62 1.33 -0.86
C ALA A 112 3.57 2.35 0.28
N VAL A 113 3.78 3.62 -0.03
CA VAL A 113 3.73 4.71 0.94
C VAL A 113 2.34 4.85 1.54
N LEU A 114 1.28 4.77 0.73
CA LEU A 114 -0.10 4.82 1.21
C LEU A 114 -0.44 3.67 2.16
N THR A 115 0.10 2.47 1.92
CA THR A 115 -0.11 1.30 2.80
C THR A 115 0.55 1.47 4.17
N LEU A 116 1.64 2.24 4.24
CA LEU A 116 2.36 2.52 5.49
C LEU A 116 1.77 3.70 6.28
N MET A 117 0.95 4.51 5.64
CA MET A 117 0.30 5.64 6.31
C MET A 117 -0.93 5.17 7.09
N ASN A 118 -1.06 5.67 8.32
CA ASN A 118 -2.24 5.47 9.15
C ASN A 118 -3.11 6.74 9.12
N ILE A 119 -4.44 6.55 9.09
CA ILE A 119 -5.42 7.66 9.16
C ILE A 119 -5.16 8.54 10.39
N GLU A 120 -4.86 7.95 11.53
CA GLU A 120 -4.57 8.69 12.77
C GLU A 120 -3.47 9.75 12.61
N SER A 121 -2.48 9.49 11.74
CA SER A 121 -1.38 10.42 11.49
C SER A 121 -1.78 11.64 10.65
N VAL A 122 -2.91 11.57 9.95
CA VAL A 122 -3.39 12.61 9.04
C VAL A 122 -4.68 13.28 9.51
N VAL A 123 -5.31 12.80 10.58
CA VAL A 123 -6.49 13.43 11.18
C VAL A 123 -6.09 14.70 11.90
N GLU A 124 -6.79 15.78 11.56
CA GLU A 124 -6.67 17.09 12.20
C GLU A 124 -7.89 17.31 13.10
N THR A 125 -7.66 17.65 14.37
CA THR A 125 -8.71 17.76 15.40
C THR A 125 -8.96 19.18 15.87
N ASP A 126 -8.24 20.16 15.33
CA ASP A 126 -8.27 21.58 15.70
C ASP A 126 -9.43 22.35 15.02
N PHE A 127 -10.61 21.74 14.95
CA PHE A 127 -11.82 22.32 14.40
C PHE A 127 -12.85 22.56 15.50
N GLU A 128 -13.39 23.78 15.55
CA GLU A 128 -14.44 24.14 16.50
C GLU A 128 -15.77 23.48 16.10
N LYS A 129 -16.37 22.77 17.07
CA LYS A 129 -17.64 22.06 16.87
C LYS A 129 -18.81 23.01 17.12
N VAL A 130 -19.85 22.88 16.30
CA VAL A 130 -21.09 23.61 16.47
C VAL A 130 -22.27 22.65 16.61
N ARG A 131 -23.34 23.07 17.26
CA ARG A 131 -24.57 22.30 17.42
C ARG A 131 -25.63 22.77 16.46
N PRO A 132 -26.58 21.95 16.04
CA PRO A 132 -27.63 22.28 15.09
C PRO A 132 -28.61 23.33 15.67
N ASP A 133 -28.78 23.33 16.99
CA ASP A 133 -29.70 24.23 17.71
C ASP A 133 -29.16 25.64 17.96
N MET A 134 -27.83 25.84 17.79
CA MET A 134 -27.19 27.17 17.94
C MET A 134 -27.76 28.15 16.93
N ASP A 135 -27.92 29.41 17.39
CA ASP A 135 -28.32 30.51 16.50
C ASP A 135 -27.09 31.06 15.71
N LEU A 136 -27.37 31.89 14.69
CA LEU A 136 -26.30 32.48 13.87
C LEU A 136 -25.38 33.38 14.70
N GLY A 137 -25.88 34.09 15.72
CA GLY A 137 -25.09 34.96 16.58
C GLY A 137 -24.11 34.16 17.46
N GLU A 138 -24.55 33.02 17.98
CA GLU A 138 -23.67 32.08 18.71
C GLU A 138 -22.59 31.50 17.78
N MET A 139 -22.98 31.12 16.57
CA MET A 139 -22.03 30.59 15.57
C MET A 139 -20.99 31.66 15.18
N VAL A 140 -21.38 32.91 15.00
CA VAL A 140 -20.43 34.00 14.70
C VAL A 140 -19.40 34.19 15.82
N LYS A 141 -19.79 33.99 17.08
CA LYS A 141 -18.83 33.99 18.21
C LYS A 141 -17.82 32.85 18.10
N VAL A 142 -18.27 31.64 17.76
CA VAL A 142 -17.39 30.51 17.54
C VAL A 142 -16.43 30.79 16.39
N ILE A 143 -16.92 31.32 15.27
CA ILE A 143 -16.12 31.71 14.11
C ILE A 143 -15.03 32.71 14.48
N SER A 144 -15.35 33.70 15.31
CA SER A 144 -14.38 34.73 15.70
C SER A 144 -13.19 34.20 16.49
N GLN A 145 -13.31 33.04 17.10
CA GLN A 145 -12.25 32.37 17.87
C GLN A 145 -11.59 31.21 17.10
N ALA A 146 -12.23 30.72 16.03
CA ALA A 146 -11.79 29.59 15.26
C ALA A 146 -10.57 29.91 14.38
N LYS A 147 -9.67 28.95 14.25
CA LYS A 147 -8.53 29.04 13.34
C LYS A 147 -8.83 28.46 11.95
N ARG A 148 -9.95 27.78 11.82
CA ARG A 148 -10.36 27.06 10.62
C ARG A 148 -11.68 27.57 10.07
N ASN A 149 -11.88 27.43 8.77
CA ASN A 149 -13.04 27.92 8.04
C ASN A 149 -14.11 26.84 7.80
N LEU A 150 -14.01 25.71 8.49
CA LEU A 150 -14.92 24.57 8.37
C LEU A 150 -15.33 24.11 9.76
N PHE A 151 -16.65 23.96 9.96
CA PHE A 151 -17.24 23.67 11.26
C PHE A 151 -18.06 22.38 11.20
N PRO A 152 -17.68 21.33 11.94
CA PRO A 152 -18.48 20.13 12.05
C PRO A 152 -19.71 20.41 12.92
N VAL A 153 -20.88 20.04 12.43
CA VAL A 153 -22.14 20.12 13.19
C VAL A 153 -22.35 18.77 13.85
N VAL A 154 -22.33 18.77 15.18
CA VAL A 154 -22.46 17.55 15.98
C VAL A 154 -23.65 17.64 16.93
N ASP A 155 -24.26 16.50 17.19
CA ASP A 155 -25.32 16.38 18.19
C ASP A 155 -24.76 16.31 19.63
N VAL A 156 -25.66 16.12 20.61
CA VAL A 156 -25.30 15.97 22.04
C VAL A 156 -24.49 14.69 22.33
N ASN A 157 -24.56 13.69 21.44
CA ASN A 157 -23.84 12.44 21.57
C ASN A 157 -22.47 12.49 20.86
N GLY A 158 -22.19 13.60 20.14
CA GLY A 158 -20.98 13.77 19.34
C GLY A 158 -21.07 13.16 17.93
N GLU A 159 -22.27 12.78 17.48
CA GLU A 159 -22.50 12.25 16.13
C GLU A 159 -22.46 13.39 15.10
N LEU A 160 -21.83 13.14 13.96
CA LEU A 160 -21.71 14.12 12.88
C LEU A 160 -23.02 14.20 12.08
N LEU A 161 -23.70 15.31 12.19
CA LEU A 161 -24.94 15.61 11.45
C LEU A 161 -24.65 16.26 10.09
N GLY A 162 -23.69 17.18 10.05
CA GLY A 162 -23.34 17.92 8.85
C GLY A 162 -22.07 18.75 9.03
N ILE A 163 -21.82 19.63 8.08
CA ILE A 163 -20.73 20.59 8.10
C ILE A 163 -21.25 21.97 7.70
N VAL A 164 -20.61 23.03 8.18
CA VAL A 164 -20.82 24.41 7.72
C VAL A 164 -19.47 24.98 7.31
N ALA A 165 -19.38 25.49 6.09
CA ALA A 165 -18.22 26.25 5.66
C ALA A 165 -18.44 27.75 5.90
N LEU A 166 -17.36 28.46 6.24
CA LEU A 166 -17.43 29.91 6.44
C LEU A 166 -17.98 30.63 5.21
N ASP A 167 -17.67 30.14 4.01
CA ASP A 167 -18.12 30.71 2.75
C ASP A 167 -19.64 30.67 2.59
N ASP A 168 -20.30 29.64 3.14
CA ASP A 168 -21.76 29.46 3.04
C ASP A 168 -22.53 30.52 3.84
N ILE A 169 -21.92 31.03 4.90
CA ILE A 169 -22.58 32.00 5.81
C ILE A 169 -21.97 33.41 5.74
N ARG A 170 -20.93 33.61 4.94
CA ARG A 170 -20.18 34.86 4.81
C ARG A 170 -21.10 36.06 4.53
N ASN A 171 -22.15 35.87 3.71
CA ASN A 171 -23.07 36.92 3.30
C ASN A 171 -24.05 37.36 4.42
N ILE A 172 -24.28 36.48 5.41
CA ILE A 172 -25.27 36.70 6.46
C ILE A 172 -24.64 36.96 7.85
N MET A 173 -23.39 36.55 8.05
CA MET A 173 -22.71 36.61 9.35
C MET A 173 -22.52 38.04 9.89
N PHE A 174 -22.56 39.05 9.04
CA PHE A 174 -22.44 40.48 9.45
C PHE A 174 -23.78 41.14 9.66
N ARG A 175 -24.92 40.44 9.44
CA ARG A 175 -26.26 41.00 9.60
C ARG A 175 -26.81 40.64 10.97
N GLN A 176 -26.68 41.56 11.94
CA GLN A 176 -27.06 41.32 13.34
C GLN A 176 -28.58 41.05 13.50
N GLU A 177 -29.42 41.62 12.62
CA GLU A 177 -30.84 41.36 12.59
C GLU A 177 -31.21 39.90 12.31
N LEU A 178 -30.29 39.12 11.78
CA LEU A 178 -30.53 37.72 11.45
C LEU A 178 -30.05 36.74 12.54
N TYR A 179 -29.34 37.23 13.56
CA TYR A 179 -28.65 36.41 14.54
C TYR A 179 -29.56 35.42 15.26
N HIS A 180 -30.74 35.90 15.72
CA HIS A 180 -31.71 35.04 16.41
C HIS A 180 -32.76 34.39 15.49
N ARG A 181 -32.67 34.67 14.18
CA ARG A 181 -33.67 34.23 13.21
C ARG A 181 -33.33 32.88 12.59
N PHE A 182 -32.05 32.57 12.44
CA PHE A 182 -31.58 31.39 11.80
C PHE A 182 -30.74 30.53 12.75
N LYS A 183 -30.97 29.21 12.70
CA LYS A 183 -30.19 28.20 13.39
C LYS A 183 -29.23 27.56 12.44
N VAL A 184 -28.15 26.94 12.99
CA VAL A 184 -27.10 26.20 12.24
C VAL A 184 -27.70 25.12 11.36
N GLU A 185 -28.76 24.44 11.81
CA GLU A 185 -29.47 23.41 11.03
C GLU A 185 -29.96 23.87 9.63
N LYS A 186 -30.14 25.20 9.44
CA LYS A 186 -30.62 25.76 8.17
C LYS A 186 -29.55 25.95 7.12
N PHE A 187 -28.28 26.04 7.52
CA PHE A 187 -27.16 26.21 6.58
C PHE A 187 -26.13 25.08 6.64
N MET A 188 -26.32 24.08 7.51
CA MET A 188 -25.46 22.90 7.46
C MET A 188 -25.77 22.11 6.19
N VAL A 189 -24.71 21.57 5.61
CA VAL A 189 -24.77 20.69 4.44
C VAL A 189 -24.25 19.31 4.79
N SER A 190 -24.75 18.32 4.09
CA SER A 190 -24.20 16.96 4.22
C SER A 190 -22.78 16.93 3.63
N PRO A 191 -21.79 16.35 4.30
CA PRO A 191 -20.46 16.24 3.72
C PRO A 191 -20.49 15.38 2.45
N ALA A 192 -19.65 15.71 1.47
CA ALA A 192 -19.59 15.01 0.19
C ALA A 192 -19.26 13.51 0.34
N ALA A 193 -18.45 13.17 1.33
CA ALA A 193 -18.21 11.80 1.80
C ALA A 193 -17.78 11.83 3.27
N ARG A 194 -17.82 10.67 3.90
CA ARG A 194 -17.33 10.43 5.27
C ARG A 194 -16.20 9.42 5.23
N ILE A 195 -15.15 9.67 6.00
CA ILE A 195 -14.03 8.75 6.20
C ILE A 195 -14.28 8.02 7.51
N TYR A 196 -14.10 6.70 7.53
CA TYR A 196 -14.14 5.92 8.74
C TYR A 196 -12.72 5.73 9.29
N VAL A 197 -12.56 5.68 10.60
CA VAL A 197 -11.24 5.48 11.24
C VAL A 197 -10.52 4.23 10.73
N ASN A 198 -11.28 3.21 10.32
CA ASN A 198 -10.76 1.93 9.82
C ASN A 198 -10.58 1.90 8.29
N ASP A 199 -10.88 2.98 7.55
CA ASP A 199 -10.64 3.03 6.11
C ASP A 199 -9.14 2.93 5.80
N SER A 200 -8.78 2.26 4.72
CA SER A 200 -7.41 2.30 4.20
C SER A 200 -7.10 3.65 3.57
N MET A 201 -5.82 4.07 3.57
CA MET A 201 -5.41 5.31 2.91
C MET A 201 -5.72 5.31 1.40
N GLU A 202 -5.71 4.13 0.75
CA GLU A 202 -6.12 3.99 -0.65
C GLU A 202 -7.62 4.33 -0.83
N GLU A 203 -8.46 3.88 0.09
CA GLU A 203 -9.90 4.20 0.10
C GLU A 203 -10.16 5.67 0.41
N VAL A 204 -9.42 6.24 1.33
CA VAL A 204 -9.46 7.68 1.63
C VAL A 204 -9.12 8.50 0.38
N MET A 205 -8.05 8.17 -0.32
CA MET A 205 -7.67 8.85 -1.57
C MET A 205 -8.75 8.72 -2.63
N ARG A 206 -9.36 7.54 -2.81
CA ARG A 206 -10.47 7.33 -3.73
C ARG A 206 -11.65 8.24 -3.38
N LYS A 207 -12.05 8.34 -2.09
CA LYS A 207 -13.11 9.26 -1.65
C LYS A 207 -12.80 10.73 -1.99
N PHE A 208 -11.54 11.15 -1.85
CA PHE A 208 -11.11 12.49 -2.27
C PHE A 208 -11.17 12.70 -3.78
N ASP A 209 -10.83 11.68 -4.57
CA ASP A 209 -10.85 11.77 -6.02
C ASP A 209 -12.27 11.79 -6.58
N ASP A 210 -13.17 11.01 -6.00
CA ASP A 210 -14.57 10.94 -6.40
C ASP A 210 -15.32 12.23 -6.05
N THR A 211 -15.08 12.79 -4.86
CA THR A 211 -15.81 13.97 -4.36
C THR A 211 -15.22 15.30 -4.80
N LYS A 212 -13.95 15.32 -5.20
CA LYS A 212 -13.14 16.54 -5.44
C LYS A 212 -13.06 17.48 -4.22
N ALA A 213 -13.47 17.03 -3.04
CA ALA A 213 -13.40 17.80 -1.80
C ALA A 213 -11.95 18.09 -1.39
N TRP A 214 -11.73 19.16 -0.63
CA TRP A 214 -10.43 19.47 -0.03
C TRP A 214 -10.28 18.91 1.37
N ASN A 215 -11.40 18.78 2.09
CA ASN A 215 -11.47 18.23 3.44
C ASN A 215 -12.64 17.28 3.53
N LEU A 216 -12.45 16.15 4.20
CA LEU A 216 -13.48 15.18 4.50
C LEU A 216 -13.50 14.88 6.00
N PRO A 217 -14.69 14.79 6.63
CA PRO A 217 -14.81 14.46 8.03
C PRO A 217 -14.52 12.99 8.30
N VAL A 218 -13.90 12.73 9.44
CA VAL A 218 -13.62 11.38 9.96
C VAL A 218 -14.60 11.07 11.08
N ILE A 219 -15.20 9.90 11.00
CA ILE A 219 -16.12 9.36 12.00
C ILE A 219 -15.70 7.96 12.42
N ASP A 220 -16.13 7.57 13.63
CA ASP A 220 -16.03 6.16 14.04
C ASP A 220 -17.22 5.33 13.54
N GLU A 221 -17.25 4.04 13.89
CA GLU A 221 -18.32 3.12 13.51
C GLU A 221 -19.70 3.51 14.10
N LEU A 222 -19.70 4.29 15.18
CA LEU A 222 -20.91 4.82 15.82
C LEU A 222 -21.35 6.19 15.25
N GLY A 223 -20.70 6.65 14.18
CA GLY A 223 -21.00 7.97 13.58
C GLY A 223 -20.43 9.17 14.33
N LYS A 224 -19.64 8.98 15.39
CA LYS A 224 -19.09 10.08 16.18
C LYS A 224 -17.95 10.75 15.44
N TYR A 225 -17.96 12.05 15.44
CA TYR A 225 -16.95 12.90 14.83
C TYR A 225 -15.58 12.78 15.55
N LYS A 226 -14.52 12.53 14.76
CA LYS A 226 -13.14 12.42 15.25
C LYS A 226 -12.23 13.54 14.77
N GLY A 227 -12.51 14.14 13.64
CA GLY A 227 -11.68 15.18 13.04
C GLY A 227 -11.96 15.35 11.55
N PHE A 228 -11.08 16.05 10.87
CA PHE A 228 -11.05 16.13 9.41
C PHE A 228 -9.72 15.59 8.88
N VAL A 229 -9.76 15.10 7.66
CA VAL A 229 -8.57 14.86 6.85
C VAL A 229 -8.59 15.84 5.69
N SER A 230 -7.45 16.49 5.43
CA SER A 230 -7.25 17.36 4.28
C SER A 230 -6.30 16.77 3.25
N LYS A 231 -6.51 17.08 1.96
CA LYS A 231 -5.56 16.69 0.88
C LYS A 231 -4.14 17.19 1.18
N SER A 232 -4.02 18.40 1.72
CA SER A 232 -2.73 18.99 2.07
C SER A 232 -2.02 18.23 3.18
N LYS A 233 -2.75 17.78 4.20
CA LYS A 233 -2.18 17.00 5.30
C LYS A 233 -1.72 15.62 4.82
N ILE A 234 -2.53 14.93 4.00
CA ILE A 234 -2.14 13.67 3.36
C ILE A 234 -0.85 13.86 2.55
N PHE A 235 -0.80 14.88 1.69
CA PHE A 235 0.37 15.15 0.85
C PHE A 235 1.64 15.42 1.66
N ASN A 236 1.54 16.20 2.73
CA ASN A 236 2.68 16.49 3.60
C ASN A 236 3.17 15.22 4.33
N SER A 237 2.26 14.41 4.86
CA SER A 237 2.61 13.14 5.49
C SER A 237 3.19 12.15 4.49
N TYR A 238 2.65 12.08 3.28
CA TYR A 238 3.19 11.28 2.17
C TYR A 238 4.64 11.67 1.84
N ARG A 239 4.92 12.98 1.71
CA ARG A 239 6.29 13.47 1.47
C ARG A 239 7.25 13.11 2.60
N GLN A 240 6.80 13.19 3.85
CA GLN A 240 7.64 12.82 4.99
C GLN A 240 8.01 11.35 4.95
N VAL A 241 7.05 10.46 4.75
CA VAL A 241 7.28 9.02 4.61
C VAL A 241 8.21 8.71 3.44
N LEU A 242 8.07 9.42 2.29
CA LEU A 242 9.00 9.26 1.16
C LEU A 242 10.44 9.66 1.49
N VAL A 243 10.63 10.75 2.24
CA VAL A 243 11.96 11.21 2.67
C VAL A 243 12.59 10.17 3.60
N ASP A 244 11.85 9.69 4.57
CA ASP A 244 12.31 8.69 5.54
C ASP A 244 12.68 7.37 4.83
N PHE A 245 11.92 6.98 3.80
CA PHE A 245 12.19 5.80 2.95
C PHE A 245 13.38 5.96 1.98
N SER A 246 13.76 7.17 1.64
CA SER A 246 14.87 7.42 0.72
C SER A 246 16.21 7.70 1.44
N ALA A 247 16.17 7.77 2.78
CA ALA A 247 17.35 8.00 3.62
C ALA A 247 17.99 6.70 4.14
N ASP A 248 17.31 5.54 3.97
CA ASP A 248 17.82 4.19 4.22
C ASP A 248 18.22 3.50 2.89
#